data_946a2f60662fdd68d9f6557e36d98032
#
_entry.id   946a2f60662fdd68d9f6557e36d98032
#
_cell.length_a   1.000
_cell.length_b   1.000
_cell.length_c   1.000
_cell.angle_alpha   90.00
_cell.angle_beta   90.00
_cell.angle_gamma   90.00
#
_symmetry.space_group_name_H-M   'P 1'
#
loop_
_entity.id
_entity.type
_entity.pdbx_description
1 polymer ?
#
loop_
_entity_poly.entity_id
_entity_poly.type
_entity_poly.pdbx_seq_one_letter_code
_entity_poly.pdbx_strand_id
1 'polypeptide(L)'
;MQLHRLAPAAAALIAGAGLASMLSAQAVVRYEQPSAAILKVMEAPRPPRALMSPQRDYLLLVDAVPNPDIAELAEPMLRIAGIRIDPASNGIHASARVRNLRLVRVSDGTVRPVALARALEHITAPVWAPDGRRFAFANITRHGIELWVGDPATARAHQVTGVQLNEVTGAAFAFASPGELLCKLVPSRRRPAPAAPAVPIGPTVSESDGHALPAPTYEDLLKNPHQEDLFDFYATSQLAWVNLATGQVRPVGRPGIYAEARPSPDRQHILVARIHRPYSYLVPDNEFPRAWAIWSASGRQERALRDQPLEGGRRRGHIDPGPRGWTWAPLEPATLIYETALDGGNPSRPAPFRDQVWKLAPPFQGAGQAWFKTEWRFAGLQWGSAGDLALLRESDRRRGARTYFFAPASPDQMRLAWTLAPQDRYDDPGAALAAFGPAVAQHAASG
;
A
#
# COMPACT_ATOMS: atom_id res chain seq x y z
N MET A 1 -69.44 -56.86 16.97
CA MET A 1 -68.14 -57.21 16.38
C MET A 1 -67.93 -56.35 15.14
N GLN A 2 -67.29 -55.20 15.22
CA GLN A 2 -66.72 -54.35 14.18
C GLN A 2 -66.58 -52.90 14.68
N LEU A 3 -65.50 -52.63 15.41
CA LEU A 3 -65.15 -51.30 15.84
C LEU A 3 -63.61 -51.24 16.09
N HIS A 4 -62.82 -51.56 15.10
CA HIS A 4 -61.37 -51.43 15.23
C HIS A 4 -60.62 -51.26 13.90
N ARG A 5 -61.03 -50.38 12.98
CA ARG A 5 -60.22 -50.08 11.77
C ARG A 5 -60.22 -48.62 11.27
N LEU A 6 -60.55 -47.67 12.13
CA LEU A 6 -60.52 -46.24 11.65
C LEU A 6 -59.47 -45.29 12.33
N ALA A 7 -58.64 -45.84 13.22
CA ALA A 7 -57.71 -45.02 13.98
C ALA A 7 -56.35 -44.64 13.26
N PRO A 8 -55.78 -45.36 12.26
CA PRO A 8 -54.48 -44.98 11.71
C PRO A 8 -54.53 -43.94 10.57
N ALA A 9 -55.71 -43.75 9.94
CA ALA A 9 -55.79 -42.79 8.81
C ALA A 9 -55.88 -41.31 9.23
N ALA A 10 -56.51 -41.06 10.42
CA ALA A 10 -56.63 -39.70 10.96
C ALA A 10 -55.28 -39.14 11.51
N ALA A 11 -54.47 -40.02 12.10
CA ALA A 11 -53.12 -39.61 12.61
C ALA A 11 -52.12 -39.27 11.50
N ALA A 12 -52.18 -39.93 10.35
CA ALA A 12 -51.32 -39.65 9.20
C ALA A 12 -51.69 -38.32 8.49
N LEU A 13 -52.94 -37.91 8.48
CA LEU A 13 -53.42 -36.66 7.91
C LEU A 13 -53.04 -35.43 8.77
N ILE A 14 -53.02 -35.56 10.10
CA ILE A 14 -52.63 -34.51 11.04
C ILE A 14 -51.11 -34.33 11.03
N ALA A 15 -50.32 -35.39 10.89
CA ALA A 15 -48.85 -35.32 10.76
C ALA A 15 -48.42 -34.72 9.41
N GLY A 16 -49.15 -34.97 8.31
CA GLY A 16 -48.92 -34.39 6.99
C GLY A 16 -49.23 -32.90 6.91
N ALA A 17 -50.29 -32.44 7.61
CA ALA A 17 -50.64 -31.02 7.66
C ALA A 17 -49.68 -30.21 8.56
N GLY A 18 -49.08 -30.79 9.60
CA GLY A 18 -48.08 -30.16 10.46
C GLY A 18 -46.72 -29.98 9.79
N LEU A 19 -46.31 -30.90 8.92
CA LEU A 19 -45.07 -30.82 8.17
C LEU A 19 -45.14 -29.84 6.98
N ALA A 20 -46.32 -29.68 6.38
CA ALA A 20 -46.54 -28.71 5.30
C ALA A 20 -46.53 -27.26 5.82
N SER A 21 -46.85 -27.01 7.09
CA SER A 21 -46.85 -25.68 7.71
C SER A 21 -45.45 -25.21 8.18
N MET A 22 -44.46 -26.09 8.24
CA MET A 22 -43.11 -25.73 8.63
C MET A 22 -42.17 -25.36 7.42
N LEU A 23 -42.66 -25.56 6.20
CA LEU A 23 -41.90 -25.26 4.98
C LEU A 23 -42.17 -23.87 4.37
N SER A 24 -42.98 -23.04 5.03
CA SER A 24 -43.41 -21.76 4.44
C SER A 24 -43.07 -20.52 5.26
N ALA A 25 -41.95 -20.49 5.94
CA ALA A 25 -41.54 -19.28 6.65
C ALA A 25 -40.04 -18.98 6.54
N GLN A 26 -39.45 -19.08 5.37
CA GLN A 26 -38.39 -18.19 5.03
C GLN A 26 -39.01 -17.04 4.24
N ALA A 27 -39.52 -16.05 4.94
CA ALA A 27 -39.80 -14.76 4.34
C ALA A 27 -38.50 -14.31 3.74
N VAL A 28 -38.40 -14.30 2.42
CA VAL A 28 -37.31 -13.64 1.72
C VAL A 28 -37.37 -12.19 2.18
N VAL A 29 -36.48 -11.79 3.08
CA VAL A 29 -36.29 -10.38 3.46
C VAL A 29 -35.89 -9.68 2.21
N ARG A 30 -36.85 -9.10 1.50
CA ARG A 30 -36.54 -8.20 0.37
C ARG A 30 -36.09 -6.90 0.98
N TYR A 31 -34.83 -6.56 0.74
CA TYR A 31 -34.37 -5.20 1.02
C TYR A 31 -35.20 -4.22 0.19
N GLU A 32 -35.79 -3.25 0.85
CA GLU A 32 -36.48 -2.16 0.16
C GLU A 32 -35.46 -1.24 -0.49
N GLN A 33 -35.71 -0.85 -1.72
CA GLN A 33 -34.87 0.14 -2.36
C GLN A 33 -35.15 1.52 -1.76
N PRO A 34 -34.11 2.33 -1.47
CA PRO A 34 -34.29 3.72 -1.08
C PRO A 34 -35.07 4.50 -2.14
N SER A 35 -35.66 5.62 -1.75
CA SER A 35 -36.33 6.51 -2.72
C SER A 35 -35.35 6.96 -3.82
N ALA A 36 -35.87 7.29 -5.01
CA ALA A 36 -35.06 7.76 -6.13
C ALA A 36 -34.18 9.00 -5.79
N ALA A 37 -34.63 9.87 -4.90
CA ALA A 37 -33.86 11.03 -4.43
C ALA A 37 -32.64 10.59 -3.58
N ILE A 38 -32.81 9.60 -2.72
CA ILE A 38 -31.72 9.03 -1.91
C ILE A 38 -30.73 8.29 -2.81
N LEU A 39 -31.23 7.46 -3.75
CA LEU A 39 -30.37 6.74 -4.71
C LEU A 39 -29.54 7.72 -5.54
N LYS A 40 -30.13 8.79 -6.03
CA LYS A 40 -29.40 9.84 -6.78
C LYS A 40 -28.24 10.45 -5.99
N VAL A 41 -28.38 10.62 -4.68
CA VAL A 41 -27.30 11.12 -3.81
C VAL A 41 -26.24 10.05 -3.56
N MET A 42 -26.67 8.80 -3.29
CA MET A 42 -25.75 7.68 -3.03
C MET A 42 -24.94 7.29 -4.26
N GLU A 43 -25.53 7.38 -5.45
CA GLU A 43 -24.91 7.03 -6.73
C GLU A 43 -24.22 8.22 -7.41
N ALA A 44 -24.28 9.42 -6.79
CA ALA A 44 -23.63 10.59 -7.34
C ALA A 44 -22.13 10.34 -7.54
N PRO A 45 -21.58 10.59 -8.75
CA PRO A 45 -20.17 10.38 -9.00
C PRO A 45 -19.33 11.28 -8.09
N ARG A 46 -18.32 10.71 -7.45
CA ARG A 46 -17.36 11.49 -6.66
C ARG A 46 -16.55 12.41 -7.58
N PRO A 47 -16.13 13.58 -7.10
CA PRO A 47 -15.19 14.41 -7.85
C PRO A 47 -13.94 13.59 -8.22
N PRO A 48 -13.40 13.75 -9.43
CA PRO A 48 -12.19 13.08 -9.84
C PRO A 48 -11.00 13.53 -8.99
N ARG A 49 -10.12 12.61 -8.66
CA ARG A 49 -8.83 12.96 -8.08
C ARG A 49 -7.93 13.55 -9.16
N ALA A 50 -7.35 14.70 -8.89
CA ALA A 50 -6.40 15.34 -9.79
C ALA A 50 -4.96 15.00 -9.39
N LEU A 51 -4.16 14.53 -10.34
CA LEU A 51 -2.74 14.26 -10.20
C LEU A 51 -1.98 15.20 -11.15
N MET A 52 -1.31 16.21 -10.58
CA MET A 52 -0.52 17.17 -11.35
C MET A 52 0.76 16.51 -11.87
N SER A 53 1.10 16.76 -13.13
CA SER A 53 2.42 16.40 -13.66
C SER A 53 3.54 17.18 -12.96
N PRO A 54 4.76 16.62 -12.82
CA PRO A 54 5.88 17.32 -12.21
C PRO A 54 6.19 18.68 -12.87
N GLN A 55 6.00 18.79 -14.17
CA GLN A 55 6.20 20.03 -14.95
C GLN A 55 5.01 20.99 -14.88
N ARG A 56 3.89 20.58 -14.25
CA ARG A 56 2.63 21.36 -14.12
C ARG A 56 1.95 21.72 -15.43
N ASP A 57 2.25 21.01 -16.50
CA ASP A 57 1.67 21.19 -17.83
C ASP A 57 0.43 20.33 -18.07
N TYR A 58 0.27 19.24 -17.31
CA TYR A 58 -0.87 18.34 -17.35
C TYR A 58 -1.44 18.01 -15.99
N LEU A 59 -2.76 17.81 -15.93
CA LEU A 59 -3.46 17.14 -14.84
C LEU A 59 -4.01 15.81 -15.35
N LEU A 60 -3.76 14.74 -14.62
CA LEU A 60 -4.42 13.46 -14.82
C LEU A 60 -5.60 13.38 -13.86
N LEU A 61 -6.82 13.42 -14.40
CA LEU A 61 -8.05 13.24 -13.64
C LEU A 61 -8.39 11.75 -13.57
N VAL A 62 -8.60 11.28 -12.36
CA VAL A 62 -8.78 9.87 -12.03
C VAL A 62 -10.15 9.69 -11.41
N ASP A 63 -11.06 9.02 -12.12
CA ASP A 63 -12.41 8.74 -11.64
C ASP A 63 -12.38 7.45 -10.82
N ALA A 64 -12.38 7.56 -9.49
CA ALA A 64 -12.37 6.41 -8.61
C ALA A 64 -13.71 5.66 -8.59
N VAL A 65 -13.65 4.33 -8.49
CA VAL A 65 -14.81 3.49 -8.18
C VAL A 65 -15.03 3.56 -6.66
N PRO A 66 -16.17 4.08 -6.17
CA PRO A 66 -16.34 4.33 -4.75
C PRO A 66 -16.46 3.06 -3.91
N ASN A 67 -17.07 2.02 -4.46
CA ASN A 67 -17.30 0.76 -3.77
C ASN A 67 -17.13 -0.40 -4.77
N PRO A 68 -16.50 -1.52 -4.36
CA PRO A 68 -16.53 -2.75 -5.13
C PRO A 68 -17.98 -3.29 -5.19
N ASP A 69 -18.34 -4.00 -6.25
CA ASP A 69 -19.63 -4.68 -6.31
C ASP A 69 -19.64 -5.99 -5.48
N ILE A 70 -20.84 -6.54 -5.27
CA ILE A 70 -20.99 -7.75 -4.45
C ILE A 70 -20.31 -8.96 -5.12
N ALA A 71 -20.33 -9.05 -6.43
CA ALA A 71 -19.69 -10.15 -7.16
C ALA A 71 -18.18 -10.15 -6.95
N GLU A 72 -17.58 -8.96 -6.98
CA GLU A 72 -16.17 -8.79 -6.67
C GLU A 72 -15.81 -9.12 -5.22
N LEU A 73 -16.61 -8.65 -4.28
CA LEU A 73 -16.39 -8.97 -2.85
C LEU A 73 -16.55 -10.47 -2.57
N ALA A 74 -17.29 -11.19 -3.41
CA ALA A 74 -17.49 -12.64 -3.30
C ALA A 74 -16.38 -13.46 -4.01
N GLU A 75 -15.46 -12.83 -4.73
CA GLU A 75 -14.35 -13.53 -5.37
C GLU A 75 -13.48 -14.25 -4.31
N PRO A 76 -12.93 -15.44 -4.64
CA PRO A 76 -12.07 -16.16 -3.72
C PRO A 76 -10.84 -15.33 -3.33
N MET A 77 -10.54 -15.27 -2.02
CA MET A 77 -9.38 -14.59 -1.49
C MET A 77 -8.67 -15.40 -0.43
N LEU A 78 -7.38 -15.18 -0.28
CA LEU A 78 -6.59 -15.67 0.84
C LEU A 78 -6.49 -14.57 1.89
N ARG A 79 -6.88 -14.91 3.12
CA ARG A 79 -6.86 -14.02 4.28
C ARG A 79 -5.71 -14.45 5.18
N ILE A 80 -4.51 -13.92 4.91
CA ILE A 80 -3.25 -14.33 5.55
C ILE A 80 -2.33 -13.15 5.79
N ALA A 81 -1.56 -13.17 6.86
CA ALA A 81 -0.58 -12.16 7.23
C ALA A 81 -1.14 -10.72 7.33
N GLY A 82 -2.43 -10.56 7.65
CA GLY A 82 -3.09 -9.25 7.72
C GLY A 82 -3.49 -8.66 6.37
N ILE A 83 -3.34 -9.41 5.29
CA ILE A 83 -3.69 -8.98 3.93
C ILE A 83 -4.69 -9.95 3.28
N ARG A 84 -5.44 -9.44 2.31
CA ARG A 84 -6.37 -10.20 1.48
C ARG A 84 -5.80 -10.29 0.07
N ILE A 85 -5.31 -11.47 -0.28
CA ILE A 85 -4.67 -11.72 -1.57
C ILE A 85 -5.69 -12.31 -2.52
N ASP A 86 -5.79 -11.78 -3.71
CA ASP A 86 -6.43 -12.44 -4.84
C ASP A 86 -5.44 -13.44 -5.47
N PRO A 87 -5.68 -14.74 -5.36
CA PRO A 87 -4.77 -15.75 -5.89
C PRO A 87 -4.72 -15.80 -7.43
N ALA A 88 -5.74 -15.27 -8.11
CA ALA A 88 -5.81 -15.27 -9.56
C ALA A 88 -4.94 -14.17 -10.18
N SER A 89 -5.01 -12.96 -9.64
CA SER A 89 -4.20 -11.83 -10.11
C SER A 89 -2.80 -11.75 -9.48
N ASN A 90 -2.60 -12.34 -8.30
CA ASN A 90 -1.42 -12.16 -7.45
C ASN A 90 -1.28 -10.71 -6.95
N GLY A 91 -2.40 -10.12 -6.60
CA GLY A 91 -2.54 -8.77 -6.07
C GLY A 91 -3.41 -8.72 -4.81
N ILE A 92 -3.77 -7.51 -4.41
CA ILE A 92 -4.66 -7.27 -3.28
C ILE A 92 -6.11 -7.41 -3.74
N HIS A 93 -6.88 -8.23 -3.03
CA HIS A 93 -8.31 -8.41 -3.27
C HIS A 93 -9.07 -7.09 -3.03
N ALA A 94 -10.00 -6.76 -3.93
CA ALA A 94 -10.85 -5.57 -3.86
C ALA A 94 -10.05 -4.27 -3.65
N SER A 95 -8.87 -4.15 -4.27
CA SER A 95 -8.04 -2.94 -4.21
C SER A 95 -8.77 -1.72 -4.79
N ALA A 96 -8.33 -0.52 -4.39
CA ALA A 96 -8.89 0.73 -4.91
C ALA A 96 -8.75 0.80 -6.45
N ARG A 97 -9.85 1.13 -7.14
CA ARG A 97 -9.95 1.09 -8.60
C ARG A 97 -10.25 2.44 -9.20
N VAL A 98 -9.84 2.57 -10.44
CA VAL A 98 -10.10 3.71 -11.31
C VAL A 98 -10.93 3.24 -12.50
N ARG A 99 -11.98 4.00 -12.81
CA ARG A 99 -12.86 3.71 -13.96
C ARG A 99 -12.33 4.37 -15.23
N ASN A 100 -11.92 5.64 -15.12
CA ASN A 100 -11.50 6.43 -16.27
C ASN A 100 -10.26 7.26 -15.93
N LEU A 101 -9.45 7.48 -16.95
CA LEU A 101 -8.34 8.42 -16.93
C LEU A 101 -8.58 9.51 -17.98
N ARG A 102 -8.52 10.76 -17.56
CA ARG A 102 -8.64 11.94 -18.44
C ARG A 102 -7.47 12.88 -18.22
N LEU A 103 -6.93 13.40 -19.28
CA LEU A 103 -5.85 14.39 -19.24
C LEU A 103 -6.42 15.78 -19.47
N VAL A 104 -6.02 16.72 -18.63
CA VAL A 104 -6.26 18.15 -18.81
C VAL A 104 -4.93 18.81 -19.13
N ARG A 105 -4.86 19.52 -20.25
CA ARG A 105 -3.71 20.40 -20.53
C ARG A 105 -3.91 21.69 -19.74
N VAL A 106 -2.94 22.06 -18.90
CA VAL A 106 -3.08 23.21 -18.00
C VAL A 106 -3.12 24.54 -18.75
N SER A 107 -2.40 24.65 -19.87
CA SER A 107 -2.27 25.92 -20.63
C SER A 107 -3.59 26.41 -21.25
N ASP A 108 -4.49 25.51 -21.62
CA ASP A 108 -5.75 25.84 -22.34
C ASP A 108 -6.99 25.16 -21.76
N GLY A 109 -6.83 24.35 -20.71
CA GLY A 109 -7.93 23.62 -20.08
C GLY A 109 -8.52 22.49 -20.92
N THR A 110 -7.88 22.11 -22.05
CA THR A 110 -8.37 21.04 -22.94
C THR A 110 -8.39 19.70 -22.21
N VAL A 111 -9.56 19.05 -22.15
CA VAL A 111 -9.77 17.75 -21.54
C VAL A 111 -9.84 16.67 -22.61
N ARG A 112 -9.03 15.63 -22.49
CA ARG A 112 -9.03 14.46 -23.38
C ARG A 112 -9.09 13.16 -22.57
N PRO A 113 -9.91 12.15 -22.97
CA PRO A 113 -9.80 10.82 -22.39
C PRO A 113 -8.47 10.20 -22.79
N VAL A 114 -7.90 9.38 -21.91
CA VAL A 114 -6.74 8.53 -22.24
C VAL A 114 -7.23 7.38 -23.11
N ALA A 115 -6.77 7.36 -24.37
CA ALA A 115 -7.14 6.32 -25.32
C ALA A 115 -6.36 5.02 -24.98
N LEU A 116 -7.10 3.92 -24.88
CA LEU A 116 -6.61 2.58 -24.56
C LEU A 116 -6.87 1.67 -25.76
N ALA A 117 -5.94 0.76 -26.07
CA ALA A 117 -6.09 -0.19 -27.17
C ALA A 117 -7.26 -1.19 -26.96
N ARG A 118 -7.68 -1.40 -25.72
CA ARG A 118 -8.82 -2.22 -25.29
C ARG A 118 -9.40 -1.69 -23.99
N ALA A 119 -10.60 -2.15 -23.65
CA ALA A 119 -11.14 -1.91 -22.31
C ALA A 119 -10.26 -2.58 -21.25
N LEU A 120 -10.06 -1.91 -20.15
CA LEU A 120 -9.32 -2.42 -18.98
C LEU A 120 -10.31 -2.83 -17.89
N GLU A 121 -9.93 -3.84 -17.10
CA GLU A 121 -10.82 -4.38 -16.07
C GLU A 121 -10.75 -3.51 -14.82
N HIS A 122 -9.54 -3.38 -14.24
CA HIS A 122 -9.34 -2.66 -12.98
C HIS A 122 -8.04 -1.85 -13.00
N ILE A 123 -8.15 -0.56 -13.27
CA ILE A 123 -7.01 0.34 -13.31
C ILE A 123 -6.62 0.77 -11.89
N THR A 124 -5.33 0.73 -11.56
CA THR A 124 -4.80 1.32 -10.32
C THR A 124 -4.52 2.81 -10.49
N ALA A 125 -4.27 3.51 -9.37
CA ALA A 125 -3.91 4.92 -9.44
C ALA A 125 -2.60 5.12 -10.22
N PRO A 126 -2.57 5.99 -11.23
CA PRO A 126 -1.38 6.22 -12.03
C PRO A 126 -0.31 7.02 -11.26
N VAL A 127 0.94 6.81 -11.66
CA VAL A 127 2.13 7.51 -11.16
C VAL A 127 2.81 8.22 -12.32
N TRP A 128 3.15 9.49 -12.12
CA TRP A 128 3.92 10.26 -13.11
C TRP A 128 5.39 9.88 -13.12
N ALA A 129 5.98 9.85 -14.30
CA ALA A 129 7.43 9.85 -14.45
C ALA A 129 8.01 11.17 -13.93
N PRO A 130 9.28 11.20 -13.45
CA PRO A 130 9.89 12.40 -12.88
C PRO A 130 9.92 13.61 -13.81
N ASP A 131 9.98 13.38 -15.13
CA ASP A 131 9.96 14.44 -16.15
C ASP A 131 8.55 14.84 -16.62
N GLY A 132 7.48 14.22 -16.10
CA GLY A 132 6.10 14.47 -16.50
C GLY A 132 5.72 14.04 -17.91
N ARG A 133 6.65 13.45 -18.69
CA ARG A 133 6.40 13.05 -20.08
C ARG A 133 5.74 11.69 -20.24
N ARG A 134 5.61 10.95 -19.15
CA ARG A 134 4.92 9.65 -19.09
C ARG A 134 4.22 9.50 -17.76
N PHE A 135 3.27 8.59 -17.72
CA PHE A 135 2.69 8.06 -16.49
C PHE A 135 2.51 6.55 -16.63
N ALA A 136 2.60 5.84 -15.52
CA ALA A 136 2.43 4.39 -15.49
C ALA A 136 1.30 4.02 -14.52
N PHE A 137 0.61 2.94 -14.80
CA PHE A 137 -0.43 2.37 -13.95
C PHE A 137 -0.50 0.86 -14.17
N ALA A 138 -1.14 0.16 -13.25
CA ALA A 138 -1.39 -1.26 -13.40
C ALA A 138 -2.85 -1.49 -13.83
N ASN A 139 -3.09 -2.58 -14.56
CA ASN A 139 -4.41 -3.13 -14.81
C ASN A 139 -4.49 -4.54 -14.22
N ILE A 140 -5.32 -4.70 -13.21
CA ILE A 140 -5.55 -5.98 -12.54
C ILE A 140 -6.57 -6.75 -13.36
N THR A 141 -6.20 -7.96 -13.77
CA THR A 141 -7.03 -8.89 -14.52
C THR A 141 -7.15 -10.21 -13.79
N ARG A 142 -8.05 -11.07 -14.21
CA ARG A 142 -8.19 -12.44 -13.67
C ARG A 142 -6.97 -13.33 -13.90
N HIS A 143 -6.00 -12.90 -14.71
CA HIS A 143 -4.82 -13.69 -15.09
C HIS A 143 -3.51 -13.07 -14.59
N GLY A 144 -3.56 -11.95 -13.90
CA GLY A 144 -2.39 -11.25 -13.38
C GLY A 144 -2.53 -9.74 -13.46
N ILE A 145 -1.48 -9.05 -13.09
CA ILE A 145 -1.41 -7.60 -13.07
C ILE A 145 -0.49 -7.12 -14.19
N GLU A 146 -1.06 -6.38 -15.12
CA GLU A 146 -0.38 -5.82 -16.28
C GLU A 146 0.20 -4.43 -15.96
N LEU A 147 1.34 -4.12 -16.57
CA LEU A 147 1.91 -2.77 -16.56
C LEU A 147 1.47 -2.00 -17.81
N TRP A 148 0.97 -0.79 -17.62
CA TRP A 148 0.58 0.14 -18.68
C TRP A 148 1.32 1.45 -18.56
N VAL A 149 1.65 2.06 -19.70
CA VAL A 149 2.34 3.35 -19.79
C VAL A 149 1.58 4.29 -20.70
N GLY A 150 1.34 5.51 -20.22
CA GLY A 150 0.67 6.58 -20.94
C GLY A 150 1.60 7.72 -21.32
N ASP A 151 1.28 8.35 -22.45
CA ASP A 151 1.91 9.55 -22.97
C ASP A 151 0.90 10.73 -22.90
N PRO A 152 1.13 11.77 -22.09
CA PRO A 152 0.22 12.88 -21.96
C PRO A 152 0.11 13.74 -23.23
N ALA A 153 1.15 13.83 -24.07
CA ALA A 153 1.12 14.62 -25.29
C ALA A 153 0.13 14.04 -26.30
N THR A 154 0.10 12.71 -26.44
CA THR A 154 -0.82 12.01 -27.34
C THR A 154 -2.14 11.61 -26.69
N ALA A 155 -2.24 11.63 -25.36
CA ALA A 155 -3.33 11.08 -24.55
C ALA A 155 -3.61 9.60 -24.87
N ARG A 156 -2.56 8.78 -25.07
CA ARG A 156 -2.65 7.35 -25.35
C ARG A 156 -1.88 6.55 -24.31
N ALA A 157 -2.36 5.36 -23.99
CA ALA A 157 -1.61 4.40 -23.18
C ALA A 157 -1.56 3.04 -23.87
N HIS A 158 -0.49 2.29 -23.60
CA HIS A 158 -0.24 0.96 -24.13
C HIS A 158 0.29 0.03 -23.03
N GLN A 159 0.09 -1.26 -23.21
CA GLN A 159 0.61 -2.29 -22.31
C GLN A 159 2.10 -2.52 -22.57
N VAL A 160 2.88 -2.64 -21.50
CA VAL A 160 4.25 -3.16 -21.55
C VAL A 160 4.17 -4.69 -21.48
N THR A 161 4.33 -5.32 -22.63
CA THR A 161 4.17 -6.78 -22.79
C THR A 161 5.27 -7.57 -22.09
N GLY A 162 4.96 -8.81 -21.65
CA GLY A 162 5.95 -9.68 -20.98
C GLY A 162 6.20 -9.33 -19.51
N VAL A 163 5.46 -8.38 -18.93
CA VAL A 163 5.56 -7.94 -17.55
C VAL A 163 4.32 -8.39 -16.79
N GLN A 164 4.51 -9.18 -15.72
CA GLN A 164 3.47 -9.54 -14.76
C GLN A 164 3.88 -9.03 -13.39
N LEU A 165 3.19 -8.00 -12.91
CA LEU A 165 3.49 -7.36 -11.62
C LEU A 165 3.05 -8.23 -10.45
N ASN A 166 3.74 -8.08 -9.32
CA ASN A 166 3.35 -8.61 -8.02
C ASN A 166 3.06 -7.44 -7.07
N GLU A 167 1.81 -7.32 -6.64
CA GLU A 167 1.33 -6.20 -5.81
C GLU A 167 0.93 -6.65 -4.39
N VAL A 168 1.30 -7.86 -3.98
CA VAL A 168 0.93 -8.42 -2.67
C VAL A 168 1.53 -7.61 -1.51
N THR A 169 2.78 -7.14 -1.65
CA THR A 169 3.46 -6.36 -0.59
C THR A 169 3.85 -4.97 -1.07
N GLY A 170 2.96 -3.99 -0.91
CA GLY A 170 3.23 -2.59 -1.29
C GLY A 170 3.35 -2.35 -2.80
N ALA A 171 3.82 -1.18 -3.20
CA ALA A 171 3.86 -0.74 -4.60
C ALA A 171 4.62 -1.73 -5.50
N ALA A 172 4.03 -2.06 -6.67
CA ALA A 172 4.60 -3.03 -7.60
C ALA A 172 5.70 -2.45 -8.50
N PHE A 173 5.78 -1.14 -8.63
CA PHE A 173 6.79 -0.47 -9.46
C PHE A 173 7.12 0.94 -8.96
N ALA A 174 8.30 1.43 -9.35
CA ALA A 174 8.74 2.80 -9.15
C ALA A 174 9.52 3.29 -10.38
N PHE A 175 9.34 4.55 -10.77
CA PHE A 175 10.17 5.16 -11.81
C PHE A 175 11.60 5.34 -11.32
N ALA A 176 12.55 4.87 -12.11
CA ALA A 176 13.97 5.16 -11.97
C ALA A 176 14.39 6.30 -12.90
N SER A 177 13.76 6.35 -14.07
CA SER A 177 13.94 7.41 -15.06
C SER A 177 12.66 7.50 -15.91
N PRO A 178 12.55 8.51 -16.79
CA PRO A 178 11.40 8.60 -17.69
C PRO A 178 11.17 7.38 -18.58
N GLY A 179 12.21 6.59 -18.84
CA GLY A 179 12.17 5.42 -19.72
C GLY A 179 12.33 4.08 -19.01
N GLU A 180 12.51 4.06 -17.69
CA GLU A 180 12.81 2.81 -16.96
C GLU A 180 12.12 2.75 -15.60
N LEU A 181 11.52 1.61 -15.30
CA LEU A 181 10.91 1.28 -14.01
C LEU A 181 11.71 0.20 -13.29
N LEU A 182 11.77 0.28 -11.97
CA LEU A 182 12.08 -0.86 -11.11
C LEU A 182 10.75 -1.50 -10.71
N CYS A 183 10.57 -2.77 -11.09
CA CYS A 183 9.33 -3.51 -10.89
C CYS A 183 9.52 -4.71 -9.96
N LYS A 184 8.49 -5.04 -9.20
CA LYS A 184 8.32 -6.34 -8.52
C LYS A 184 7.49 -7.23 -9.44
N LEU A 185 8.09 -8.30 -9.93
CA LEU A 185 7.46 -9.22 -10.88
C LEU A 185 7.14 -10.55 -10.23
N VAL A 186 6.08 -11.19 -10.66
CA VAL A 186 5.84 -12.60 -10.35
C VAL A 186 7.00 -13.43 -10.95
N PRO A 187 7.69 -14.28 -10.16
CA PRO A 187 8.80 -15.07 -10.68
C PRO A 187 8.37 -16.01 -11.81
N SER A 188 9.04 -15.96 -12.96
CA SER A 188 8.66 -16.73 -14.17
C SER A 188 8.75 -18.25 -14.01
N ARG A 189 9.60 -18.74 -13.08
CA ARG A 189 9.78 -20.17 -12.78
C ARG A 189 9.18 -20.54 -11.42
N ARG A 190 8.03 -19.94 -11.06
CA ARG A 190 7.33 -20.24 -9.82
C ARG A 190 6.72 -21.66 -9.89
N ARG A 191 6.91 -22.45 -8.84
CA ARG A 191 6.24 -23.77 -8.68
C ARG A 191 4.73 -23.53 -8.52
N PRO A 192 3.89 -24.57 -8.63
CA PRO A 192 2.48 -24.47 -8.22
C PRO A 192 2.36 -24.02 -6.75
N ALA A 193 1.23 -23.38 -6.43
CA ALA A 193 0.96 -22.97 -5.05
C ALA A 193 0.99 -24.18 -4.10
N PRO A 194 1.46 -24.00 -2.85
CA PRO A 194 1.46 -25.08 -1.86
C PRO A 194 0.05 -25.66 -1.70
N ALA A 195 -0.06 -26.99 -1.82
CA ALA A 195 -1.32 -27.68 -1.61
C ALA A 195 -1.67 -27.73 -0.11
N ALA A 196 -2.96 -27.65 0.21
CA ALA A 196 -3.40 -27.83 1.59
C ALA A 196 -2.97 -29.20 2.12
N PRO A 197 -2.54 -29.31 3.40
CA PRO A 197 -2.20 -30.59 4.02
C PRO A 197 -3.40 -31.54 3.96
N ALA A 198 -3.16 -32.80 3.63
CA ALA A 198 -4.21 -33.83 3.58
C ALA A 198 -4.84 -34.10 4.96
N VAL A 199 -4.07 -33.86 6.03
CA VAL A 199 -4.54 -33.98 7.42
C VAL A 199 -4.60 -32.58 8.02
N PRO A 200 -5.72 -32.19 8.64
CA PRO A 200 -5.82 -30.92 9.34
C PRO A 200 -4.69 -30.78 10.38
N ILE A 201 -4.02 -29.65 10.39
CA ILE A 201 -3.09 -29.32 11.46
C ILE A 201 -3.90 -29.21 12.74
N GLY A 202 -3.40 -29.84 13.82
CA GLY A 202 -4.07 -29.82 15.14
C GLY A 202 -4.34 -28.39 15.64
N PRO A 203 -5.06 -28.25 16.77
CA PRO A 203 -5.44 -26.93 17.28
C PRO A 203 -4.19 -26.07 17.51
N THR A 204 -4.28 -24.81 17.16
CA THR A 204 -3.24 -23.83 17.51
C THR A 204 -3.29 -23.59 19.02
N VAL A 205 -2.24 -23.95 19.72
CA VAL A 205 -2.08 -23.66 21.14
C VAL A 205 -1.44 -22.29 21.26
N SER A 206 -2.12 -21.36 21.93
CA SER A 206 -1.59 -20.07 22.32
C SER A 206 -1.32 -20.08 23.81
N GLU A 207 -0.07 -19.88 24.20
CA GLU A 207 0.31 -19.74 25.61
C GLU A 207 0.50 -18.25 25.93
N SER A 208 -0.08 -17.80 27.05
CA SER A 208 0.15 -16.47 27.60
C SER A 208 1.20 -16.59 28.69
N ASP A 209 2.23 -15.75 28.62
CA ASP A 209 3.26 -15.62 29.66
C ASP A 209 2.80 -14.77 30.87
N GLY A 210 1.52 -14.40 30.91
CA GLY A 210 0.91 -13.60 31.97
C GLY A 210 1.18 -12.09 31.87
N HIS A 211 1.91 -11.64 30.87
CA HIS A 211 2.10 -10.21 30.61
C HIS A 211 0.93 -9.67 29.79
N ALA A 212 0.12 -8.79 30.40
CA ALA A 212 -0.93 -8.06 29.68
C ALA A 212 -0.31 -7.05 28.70
N LEU A 213 -0.28 -7.38 27.44
CA LEU A 213 0.02 -6.44 26.37
C LEU A 213 -1.31 -5.89 25.85
N PRO A 214 -1.46 -4.54 25.71
CA PRO A 214 -2.58 -3.98 24.99
C PRO A 214 -2.41 -4.34 23.51
N ALA A 215 -2.87 -5.52 23.11
CA ALA A 215 -2.80 -5.98 21.74
C ALA A 215 -3.93 -5.33 20.93
N PRO A 216 -3.65 -4.64 19.82
CA PRO A 216 -4.66 -4.33 18.83
C PRO A 216 -5.29 -5.64 18.33
N THR A 217 -6.57 -5.62 18.03
CA THR A 217 -7.21 -6.75 17.36
C THR A 217 -6.89 -6.66 15.87
N TYR A 218 -6.17 -7.63 15.35
CA TYR A 218 -5.87 -7.73 13.92
C TYR A 218 -6.75 -8.80 13.27
N GLU A 219 -7.11 -8.55 12.01
CA GLU A 219 -7.81 -9.52 11.17
C GLU A 219 -6.83 -10.25 10.23
N ASP A 220 -7.29 -11.38 9.70
CA ASP A 220 -6.65 -12.09 8.60
C ASP A 220 -5.19 -12.52 8.87
N LEU A 221 -4.80 -12.75 10.14
CA LEU A 221 -3.47 -13.16 10.53
C LEU A 221 -3.13 -14.57 10.04
N LEU A 222 -1.85 -14.92 10.03
CA LEU A 222 -1.37 -16.30 9.84
C LEU A 222 -1.87 -17.20 10.98
N LYS A 223 -2.21 -18.44 10.65
CA LYS A 223 -2.76 -19.41 11.62
C LYS A 223 -1.96 -20.72 11.70
N ASN A 224 -1.14 -21.02 10.70
CA ASN A 224 -0.42 -22.28 10.60
C ASN A 224 0.72 -22.21 9.57
N PRO A 225 1.67 -23.18 9.57
CA PRO A 225 2.81 -23.20 8.64
C PRO A 225 2.40 -23.23 7.15
N HIS A 226 1.26 -23.87 6.80
CA HIS A 226 0.80 -23.86 5.42
C HIS A 226 0.47 -22.43 4.94
N GLN A 227 -0.11 -21.61 5.80
CA GLN A 227 -0.36 -20.20 5.47
C GLN A 227 0.92 -19.36 5.38
N GLU A 228 1.97 -19.71 6.15
CA GLU A 228 3.30 -19.12 5.95
C GLU A 228 3.87 -19.46 4.56
N ASP A 229 3.71 -20.71 4.11
CA ASP A 229 4.17 -21.15 2.79
C ASP A 229 3.35 -20.48 1.67
N LEU A 230 2.05 -20.25 1.86
CA LEU A 230 1.21 -19.47 0.95
C LEU A 230 1.65 -18.00 0.91
N PHE A 231 1.98 -17.41 2.06
CA PHE A 231 2.52 -16.06 2.11
C PHE A 231 3.84 -15.96 1.36
N ASP A 232 4.79 -16.88 1.63
CA ASP A 232 6.04 -16.94 0.87
C ASP A 232 5.79 -17.06 -0.63
N PHE A 233 4.84 -17.90 -1.04
CA PHE A 233 4.51 -18.14 -2.44
C PHE A 233 3.98 -16.87 -3.14
N TYR A 234 2.96 -16.22 -2.59
CA TYR A 234 2.31 -15.08 -3.23
C TYR A 234 3.09 -13.78 -3.08
N ALA A 235 3.74 -13.54 -1.93
CA ALA A 235 4.49 -12.32 -1.67
C ALA A 235 5.88 -12.30 -2.31
N THR A 236 6.45 -13.46 -2.69
CA THR A 236 7.76 -13.52 -3.37
C THR A 236 7.70 -12.86 -4.73
N SER A 237 8.60 -11.91 -4.94
CA SER A 237 8.77 -11.16 -6.18
C SER A 237 10.20 -11.27 -6.71
N GLN A 238 10.37 -11.19 -8.04
CA GLN A 238 11.65 -10.92 -8.69
C GLN A 238 11.72 -9.42 -8.98
N LEU A 239 12.70 -8.72 -8.41
CA LEU A 239 12.96 -7.35 -8.82
C LEU A 239 13.54 -7.33 -10.24
N ALA A 240 13.12 -6.37 -11.05
CA ALA A 240 13.65 -6.21 -12.40
C ALA A 240 13.57 -4.76 -12.86
N TRP A 241 14.56 -4.34 -13.64
CA TRP A 241 14.47 -3.14 -14.46
C TRP A 241 13.63 -3.45 -15.70
N VAL A 242 12.69 -2.56 -16.00
CA VAL A 242 11.82 -2.66 -17.18
C VAL A 242 11.99 -1.42 -18.03
N ASN A 243 12.51 -1.60 -19.23
CA ASN A 243 12.63 -0.52 -20.21
C ASN A 243 11.26 -0.30 -20.89
N LEU A 244 10.73 0.91 -20.78
CA LEU A 244 9.38 1.23 -21.25
C LEU A 244 9.26 1.37 -22.79
N ALA A 245 10.37 1.60 -23.48
CA ALA A 245 10.38 1.74 -24.93
C ALA A 245 10.47 0.38 -25.63
N THR A 246 11.26 -0.56 -25.06
CA THR A 246 11.53 -1.86 -25.68
C THR A 246 10.80 -3.03 -25.03
N GLY A 247 10.24 -2.84 -23.83
CA GLY A 247 9.70 -3.93 -23.00
C GLY A 247 10.77 -4.86 -22.42
N GLN A 248 12.07 -4.54 -22.59
CA GLN A 248 13.15 -5.37 -22.07
C GLN A 248 13.11 -5.44 -20.56
N VAL A 249 13.15 -6.68 -20.02
CA VAL A 249 13.17 -6.98 -18.60
C VAL A 249 14.56 -7.48 -18.20
N ARG A 250 15.19 -6.83 -17.24
CA ARG A 250 16.50 -7.19 -16.69
C ARG A 250 16.38 -7.50 -15.21
N PRO A 251 16.45 -8.77 -14.79
CA PRO A 251 16.32 -9.15 -13.37
C PRO A 251 17.40 -8.53 -12.50
N VAL A 252 17.04 -8.24 -11.23
CA VAL A 252 17.90 -7.64 -10.21
C VAL A 252 17.86 -8.51 -8.96
N GLY A 253 19.02 -8.94 -8.49
CA GLY A 253 19.14 -9.78 -7.29
C GLY A 253 18.42 -11.13 -7.41
N ARG A 254 18.06 -11.73 -6.29
CA ARG A 254 17.33 -12.99 -6.20
C ARG A 254 15.86 -12.74 -5.86
N PRO A 255 14.95 -13.66 -6.20
CA PRO A 255 13.58 -13.57 -5.70
C PRO A 255 13.53 -13.51 -4.17
N GLY A 256 12.58 -12.72 -3.65
CA GLY A 256 12.36 -12.53 -2.21
C GLY A 256 11.07 -11.75 -1.95
N ILE A 257 10.72 -11.61 -0.69
CA ILE A 257 9.56 -10.80 -0.29
C ILE A 257 10.03 -9.38 -0.06
N TYR A 258 9.71 -8.49 -1.00
CA TYR A 258 10.13 -7.10 -0.97
C TYR A 258 8.98 -6.20 -0.54
N ALA A 259 9.01 -5.74 0.73
CA ALA A 259 8.10 -4.70 1.19
C ALA A 259 8.34 -3.39 0.43
N GLU A 260 9.62 -3.05 0.21
CA GLU A 260 10.02 -1.88 -0.55
C GLU A 260 11.18 -2.17 -1.49
N ALA A 261 11.18 -1.51 -2.64
CA ALA A 261 12.29 -1.44 -3.57
C ALA A 261 12.23 -0.09 -4.30
N ARG A 262 13.14 0.84 -3.95
CA ARG A 262 13.15 2.20 -4.50
C ARG A 262 14.51 2.54 -5.09
N PRO A 263 14.58 2.91 -6.38
CA PRO A 263 15.83 3.37 -7.00
C PRO A 263 16.27 4.73 -6.42
N SER A 264 17.56 4.95 -6.31
CA SER A 264 18.12 6.28 -6.04
C SER A 264 17.93 7.22 -7.23
N PRO A 265 17.94 8.54 -7.04
CA PRO A 265 17.81 9.51 -8.14
C PRO A 265 18.86 9.33 -9.24
N ASP A 266 20.09 8.94 -8.92
CA ASP A 266 21.16 8.66 -9.88
C ASP A 266 21.05 7.26 -10.53
N ARG A 267 20.11 6.42 -10.08
CA ARG A 267 19.85 5.04 -10.56
C ARG A 267 21.00 4.05 -10.34
N GLN A 268 22.00 4.41 -9.56
CA GLN A 268 23.13 3.53 -9.26
C GLN A 268 22.84 2.60 -8.09
N HIS A 269 21.87 2.99 -7.23
CA HIS A 269 21.55 2.28 -6.01
C HIS A 269 20.04 1.97 -5.91
N ILE A 270 19.72 0.97 -5.11
CA ILE A 270 18.34 0.59 -4.77
C ILE A 270 18.24 0.48 -3.25
N LEU A 271 17.32 1.22 -2.65
CA LEU A 271 16.90 0.99 -1.28
C LEU A 271 15.95 -0.20 -1.25
N VAL A 272 16.24 -1.23 -0.48
CA VAL A 272 15.47 -2.45 -0.38
C VAL A 272 15.07 -2.72 1.05
N ALA A 273 13.79 -3.06 1.28
CA ALA A 273 13.31 -3.67 2.51
C ALA A 273 12.77 -5.06 2.21
N ARG A 274 13.43 -6.09 2.72
CA ARG A 274 13.06 -7.49 2.50
C ARG A 274 12.48 -8.09 3.76
N ILE A 275 11.24 -8.58 3.68
CA ILE A 275 10.59 -9.35 4.75
C ILE A 275 11.23 -10.74 4.81
N HIS A 276 11.45 -11.25 6.02
CA HIS A 276 12.01 -12.58 6.24
C HIS A 276 11.42 -13.26 7.48
N ARG A 277 11.58 -14.57 7.57
CA ARG A 277 11.21 -15.35 8.74
C ARG A 277 12.10 -15.00 9.96
N PRO A 278 11.60 -15.26 11.22
CA PRO A 278 10.32 -15.94 11.53
C PRO A 278 9.11 -14.97 11.39
N TYR A 279 7.98 -15.49 10.90
CA TYR A 279 6.73 -14.76 10.88
C TYR A 279 6.01 -14.85 12.22
N SER A 280 4.92 -14.09 12.36
CA SER A 280 4.09 -14.08 13.56
C SER A 280 2.64 -14.42 13.24
N TYR A 281 2.00 -15.11 14.18
CA TYR A 281 0.55 -15.37 14.16
C TYR A 281 -0.24 -14.31 14.94
N LEU A 282 0.44 -13.30 15.47
CA LEU A 282 -0.13 -12.28 16.35
C LEU A 282 -0.19 -10.88 15.71
N VAL A 283 0.58 -10.66 14.65
CA VAL A 283 0.68 -9.36 13.98
C VAL A 283 0.66 -9.52 12.45
N PRO A 284 0.25 -8.49 11.70
CA PRO A 284 0.24 -8.49 10.25
C PRO A 284 1.65 -8.35 9.63
N ASP A 285 1.75 -8.53 8.31
CA ASP A 285 2.99 -8.51 7.55
C ASP A 285 3.80 -7.21 7.68
N ASN A 286 3.13 -6.08 7.91
CA ASN A 286 3.79 -4.79 8.09
C ASN A 286 4.59 -4.69 9.40
N GLU A 287 4.42 -5.65 10.33
CA GLU A 287 5.20 -5.79 11.57
C GLU A 287 6.19 -6.96 11.52
N PHE A 288 6.26 -7.71 10.43
CA PHE A 288 7.21 -8.81 10.28
C PHE A 288 8.66 -8.31 10.18
N PRO A 289 9.65 -9.17 10.53
CA PRO A 289 11.06 -8.82 10.43
C PRO A 289 11.46 -8.35 9.04
N ARG A 290 12.27 -7.28 8.97
CA ARG A 290 12.68 -6.63 7.72
C ARG A 290 14.14 -6.30 7.68
N ALA A 291 14.84 -6.82 6.69
CA ALA A 291 16.21 -6.45 6.40
C ALA A 291 16.23 -5.25 5.43
N TRP A 292 16.65 -4.09 5.93
CA TRP A 292 16.89 -2.88 5.15
C TRP A 292 18.31 -2.87 4.62
N ALA A 293 18.48 -2.60 3.35
CA ALA A 293 19.78 -2.56 2.71
C ALA A 293 19.83 -1.59 1.51
N ILE A 294 21.02 -1.15 1.19
CA ILE A 294 21.34 -0.50 -0.08
C ILE A 294 21.96 -1.56 -1.00
N TRP A 295 21.40 -1.70 -2.19
CA TRP A 295 21.94 -2.53 -3.25
C TRP A 295 22.43 -1.68 -4.41
N SER A 296 23.42 -2.17 -5.16
CA SER A 296 23.76 -1.60 -6.48
C SER A 296 22.61 -1.81 -7.47
N ALA A 297 22.60 -1.10 -8.56
CA ALA A 297 21.65 -1.29 -9.66
C ALA A 297 21.66 -2.71 -10.26
N SER A 298 22.75 -3.48 -10.06
CA SER A 298 22.84 -4.89 -10.47
C SER A 298 22.26 -5.88 -9.44
N GLY A 299 21.86 -5.40 -8.25
CA GLY A 299 21.30 -6.24 -7.19
C GLY A 299 22.33 -6.84 -6.23
N ARG A 300 23.58 -6.34 -6.24
CA ARG A 300 24.58 -6.68 -5.22
C ARG A 300 24.34 -5.82 -3.99
N GLN A 301 24.23 -6.42 -2.82
CA GLN A 301 24.13 -5.67 -1.56
C GLN A 301 25.44 -4.91 -1.30
N GLU A 302 25.34 -3.61 -1.13
CA GLU A 302 26.46 -2.70 -0.83
C GLU A 302 26.53 -2.38 0.66
N ARG A 303 25.36 -2.19 1.28
CA ARG A 303 25.28 -1.86 2.70
C ARG A 303 24.05 -2.51 3.33
N ALA A 304 24.23 -3.24 4.44
CA ALA A 304 23.17 -3.58 5.37
C ALA A 304 22.92 -2.34 6.24
N LEU A 305 21.69 -1.83 6.24
CA LEU A 305 21.30 -0.66 7.04
C LEU A 305 20.81 -1.09 8.41
N ARG A 306 19.86 -2.02 8.42
CA ARG A 306 19.24 -2.51 9.64
C ARG A 306 18.52 -3.83 9.39
N ASP A 307 18.62 -4.73 10.33
CA ASP A 307 17.69 -5.85 10.49
C ASP A 307 16.68 -5.48 11.58
N GLN A 308 15.46 -5.13 11.16
CA GLN A 308 14.38 -4.75 12.05
C GLN A 308 13.71 -6.03 12.55
N PRO A 309 13.70 -6.27 13.86
CA PRO A 309 13.10 -7.48 14.42
C PRO A 309 11.57 -7.42 14.32
N LEU A 310 10.91 -8.54 14.63
CA LEU A 310 9.47 -8.62 14.77
C LEU A 310 8.94 -7.56 15.74
N GLU A 311 7.99 -6.75 15.31
CA GLU A 311 7.41 -5.66 16.10
C GLU A 311 6.10 -6.08 16.80
N GLY A 312 6.09 -7.21 17.46
CA GLY A 312 4.92 -7.63 18.25
C GLY A 312 4.78 -6.90 19.58
N GLY A 313 3.56 -6.42 19.90
CA GLY A 313 3.21 -6.02 21.26
C GLY A 313 3.68 -4.65 21.73
N ARG A 314 4.00 -3.72 20.85
CA ARG A 314 4.29 -2.33 21.25
C ARG A 314 3.07 -1.65 21.85
N ARG A 315 3.28 -0.93 22.95
CA ARG A 315 2.23 -0.08 23.54
C ARG A 315 1.80 0.98 22.53
N ARG A 316 0.51 1.27 22.50
CA ARG A 316 -0.08 2.28 21.59
C ARG A 316 0.67 3.61 21.65
N GLY A 317 1.13 4.09 20.51
CA GLY A 317 1.89 5.34 20.37
C GLY A 317 3.40 5.21 20.59
N HIS A 318 3.91 4.03 20.98
CA HIS A 318 5.34 3.76 20.98
C HIS A 318 5.79 3.48 19.54
N ILE A 319 7.01 3.90 19.23
CA ILE A 319 7.65 3.67 17.94
C ILE A 319 8.99 2.98 18.15
N ASP A 320 9.53 2.42 17.08
CA ASP A 320 10.89 1.91 17.06
C ASP A 320 11.91 3.04 17.31
N PRO A 321 12.78 2.95 18.31
CA PRO A 321 13.76 3.99 18.57
C PRO A 321 14.92 4.01 17.57
N GLY A 322 15.16 2.90 16.85
CA GLY A 322 16.29 2.78 15.94
C GLY A 322 16.08 3.52 14.62
N PRO A 323 17.04 3.37 13.70
CA PRO A 323 16.94 3.97 12.36
C PRO A 323 15.68 3.47 11.61
N ARG A 324 14.86 4.40 11.14
CA ARG A 324 13.59 4.15 10.46
C ARG A 324 13.28 5.23 9.43
N GLY A 325 12.20 5.09 8.65
CA GLY A 325 11.73 6.10 7.71
C GLY A 325 12.68 6.32 6.53
N TRP A 326 13.43 5.29 6.15
CA TRP A 326 14.42 5.38 5.07
C TRP A 326 13.80 5.86 3.76
N THR A 327 14.37 6.93 3.19
CA THR A 327 13.97 7.46 1.89
C THR A 327 15.13 8.15 1.18
N TRP A 328 15.11 8.18 -0.15
CA TRP A 328 16.07 8.97 -0.92
C TRP A 328 15.73 10.45 -0.87
N ALA A 329 16.74 11.31 -0.72
CA ALA A 329 16.61 12.72 -0.99
C ALA A 329 16.42 12.92 -2.50
N PRO A 330 15.27 13.43 -2.98
CA PRO A 330 14.94 13.35 -4.42
C PRO A 330 15.82 14.23 -5.32
N LEU A 331 16.54 15.18 -4.75
CA LEU A 331 17.37 16.14 -5.46
C LEU A 331 18.87 15.91 -5.26
N GLU A 332 19.23 14.88 -4.49
CA GLU A 332 20.61 14.46 -4.30
C GLU A 332 20.84 13.10 -4.99
N PRO A 333 21.98 12.87 -5.64
CA PRO A 333 22.18 11.65 -6.46
C PRO A 333 21.88 10.34 -5.74
N ALA A 334 22.36 10.18 -4.50
CA ALA A 334 22.21 8.96 -3.74
C ALA A 334 22.31 9.20 -2.22
N THR A 335 21.64 10.20 -1.69
CA THR A 335 21.61 10.46 -0.25
C THR A 335 20.34 9.91 0.36
N LEU A 336 20.45 9.02 1.35
CA LEU A 336 19.35 8.57 2.18
C LEU A 336 19.07 9.57 3.31
N ILE A 337 17.79 9.75 3.60
CA ILE A 337 17.29 10.41 4.80
C ILE A 337 16.64 9.34 5.68
N TYR A 338 16.88 9.41 6.98
CA TYR A 338 16.26 8.54 7.96
C TYR A 338 16.18 9.22 9.32
N GLU A 339 15.40 8.70 10.25
CA GLU A 339 15.29 9.25 11.60
C GLU A 339 15.55 8.21 12.70
N THR A 340 15.93 8.71 13.89
CA THR A 340 16.05 7.94 15.13
C THR A 340 15.33 8.67 16.27
N ALA A 341 14.71 7.91 17.20
CA ALA A 341 14.00 8.52 18.32
C ALA A 341 14.95 8.92 19.45
N LEU A 342 14.85 10.17 19.91
CA LEU A 342 15.63 10.72 21.02
C LEU A 342 15.02 10.45 22.39
N ASP A 343 13.73 10.05 22.44
CA ASP A 343 13.01 9.69 23.66
C ASP A 343 12.90 8.18 23.89
N GLY A 344 13.68 7.39 23.15
CA GLY A 344 13.62 5.93 23.18
C GLY A 344 12.33 5.35 22.57
N GLY A 345 11.64 6.12 21.72
CA GLY A 345 10.37 5.70 21.10
C GLY A 345 9.16 5.77 22.04
N ASN A 346 9.32 6.26 23.27
CA ASN A 346 8.26 6.35 24.26
C ASN A 346 7.69 7.78 24.30
N PRO A 347 6.43 8.00 23.85
CA PRO A 347 5.83 9.33 23.83
C PRO A 347 5.58 9.92 25.23
N SER A 348 5.58 9.10 26.29
CA SER A 348 5.41 9.55 27.67
C SER A 348 6.72 10.03 28.31
N ARG A 349 7.88 9.72 27.70
CA ARG A 349 9.18 10.18 28.21
C ARG A 349 9.37 11.66 27.86
N PRO A 350 9.60 12.55 28.82
CA PRO A 350 9.93 13.94 28.54
C PRO A 350 11.22 14.04 27.72
N ALA A 351 11.16 14.75 26.59
CA ALA A 351 12.32 15.05 25.78
C ALA A 351 12.07 16.37 25.02
N PRO A 352 13.07 17.26 24.93
CA PRO A 352 12.93 18.53 24.20
C PRO A 352 12.75 18.30 22.70
N PHE A 353 13.36 17.23 22.18
CA PHE A 353 13.22 16.78 20.79
C PHE A 353 12.85 15.31 20.77
N ARG A 354 11.98 14.94 19.84
CA ARG A 354 11.48 13.56 19.69
C ARG A 354 12.32 12.75 18.73
N ASP A 355 12.74 13.36 17.61
CA ASP A 355 13.50 12.67 16.58
C ASP A 355 14.74 13.46 16.15
N GLN A 356 15.80 12.73 15.80
CA GLN A 356 16.95 13.20 15.06
C GLN A 356 16.82 12.71 13.62
N VAL A 357 16.88 13.61 12.66
CA VAL A 357 16.94 13.28 11.25
C VAL A 357 18.38 13.29 10.76
N TRP A 358 18.70 12.31 9.91
CA TRP A 358 20.06 12.04 9.44
C TRP A 358 20.11 12.03 7.93
N LYS A 359 21.28 12.32 7.37
CA LYS A 359 21.64 12.09 5.99
C LYS A 359 22.76 11.05 5.86
N LEU A 360 22.60 10.10 4.96
CA LEU A 360 23.61 9.08 4.68
C LEU A 360 23.89 9.05 3.17
N ALA A 361 25.02 9.63 2.78
CA ALA A 361 25.49 9.70 1.40
C ALA A 361 26.53 8.60 1.09
N PRO A 362 26.81 8.30 -0.19
CA PRO A 362 27.90 7.42 -0.56
C PRO A 362 29.25 7.87 0.07
N PRO A 363 30.09 6.94 0.50
CA PRO A 363 30.04 5.49 0.35
C PRO A 363 29.19 4.76 1.41
N PHE A 364 28.19 5.41 2.02
CA PHE A 364 27.24 4.87 2.98
C PHE A 364 27.88 4.30 4.25
N GLN A 365 28.88 4.97 4.80
CA GLN A 365 29.61 4.51 5.99
C GLN A 365 29.06 5.15 7.28
N GLY A 366 29.21 4.43 8.41
CA GLY A 366 28.79 4.91 9.71
C GLY A 366 27.29 5.16 9.81
N ALA A 367 26.91 6.11 10.65
CA ALA A 367 25.53 6.58 10.82
C ALA A 367 25.17 7.72 9.86
N GLY A 368 26.11 8.24 9.11
CA GLY A 368 25.92 9.44 8.30
C GLY A 368 26.03 10.74 9.12
N GLN A 369 25.50 11.81 8.57
CA GLN A 369 25.55 13.15 9.18
C GLN A 369 24.23 13.48 9.85
N ALA A 370 24.27 13.92 11.11
CA ALA A 370 23.12 14.50 11.79
C ALA A 370 22.69 15.78 11.05
N TRP A 371 21.41 15.90 10.73
CA TRP A 371 20.92 17.01 9.92
C TRP A 371 20.12 18.00 10.77
N PHE A 372 18.96 17.59 11.32
CA PHE A 372 18.17 18.42 12.23
C PHE A 372 17.40 17.57 13.24
N LYS A 373 16.81 18.23 14.24
CA LYS A 373 15.93 17.60 15.24
C LYS A 373 14.53 18.15 15.15
N THR A 374 13.55 17.34 15.53
CA THR A 374 12.15 17.74 15.58
C THR A 374 11.59 17.66 17.00
N GLU A 375 10.79 18.66 17.38
CA GLU A 375 10.16 18.69 18.71
C GLU A 375 9.05 17.66 18.85
N TRP A 376 8.32 17.40 17.76
CA TRP A 376 7.35 16.32 17.65
C TRP A 376 7.92 15.22 16.76
N ARG A 377 7.14 14.14 16.51
CA ARG A 377 7.60 13.09 15.58
C ARG A 377 7.76 13.63 14.19
N PHE A 378 8.90 13.36 13.60
CA PHE A 378 9.12 13.65 12.19
C PHE A 378 8.11 12.87 11.35
N ALA A 379 7.39 13.57 10.46
CA ALA A 379 6.36 13.01 9.60
C ALA A 379 6.67 13.18 8.11
N GLY A 380 7.87 13.63 7.77
CA GLY A 380 8.38 13.69 6.41
C GLY A 380 8.70 15.09 5.89
N LEU A 381 9.28 15.10 4.68
CA LEU A 381 9.61 16.29 3.90
C LEU A 381 8.88 16.25 2.57
N GLN A 382 8.26 17.34 2.19
CA GLN A 382 7.72 17.57 0.86
C GLN A 382 8.58 18.62 0.15
N TRP A 383 9.31 18.19 -0.86
CA TRP A 383 10.31 19.01 -1.53
C TRP A 383 9.71 19.93 -2.59
N GLY A 384 10.19 21.15 -2.65
CA GLY A 384 10.02 22.04 -3.78
C GLY A 384 10.88 21.63 -4.97
N SER A 385 10.56 22.13 -6.15
CA SER A 385 11.24 21.72 -7.41
C SER A 385 12.71 22.14 -7.49
N ALA A 386 13.09 23.25 -6.86
CA ALA A 386 14.46 23.77 -6.89
C ALA A 386 15.35 23.21 -5.76
N GLY A 387 14.76 22.57 -4.74
CA GLY A 387 15.51 22.00 -3.62
C GLY A 387 15.97 22.99 -2.55
N ASP A 388 15.74 24.26 -2.76
CA ASP A 388 16.03 25.34 -1.82
C ASP A 388 14.99 25.44 -0.69
N LEU A 389 13.80 24.91 -0.93
CA LEU A 389 12.67 24.89 0.00
C LEU A 389 12.00 23.53 0.05
N ALA A 390 11.62 23.12 1.26
CA ALA A 390 10.74 21.99 1.50
C ALA A 390 9.68 22.36 2.55
N LEU A 391 8.61 21.60 2.62
CA LEU A 391 7.69 21.59 3.76
C LEU A 391 8.07 20.45 4.68
N LEU A 392 8.49 20.78 5.89
CA LEU A 392 8.76 19.80 6.94
C LEU A 392 7.49 19.60 7.76
N ARG A 393 7.08 18.36 7.97
CA ARG A 393 5.94 18.02 8.79
C ARG A 393 6.38 17.30 10.05
N GLU A 394 5.82 17.72 11.17
CA GLU A 394 5.86 17.02 12.44
C GLU A 394 4.46 16.61 12.88
N SER A 395 4.35 15.55 13.65
CA SER A 395 3.07 15.09 14.20
C SER A 395 3.18 14.73 15.67
N ASP A 396 2.12 15.03 16.41
CA ASP A 396 1.89 14.59 17.78
C ASP A 396 0.44 14.13 17.90
N ARG A 397 0.23 12.92 18.41
CA ARG A 397 -1.09 12.31 18.45
C ARG A 397 -2.13 13.13 19.23
N ARG A 398 -1.72 13.88 20.26
CA ARG A 398 -2.61 14.69 21.11
C ARG A 398 -2.73 16.12 20.64
N ARG A 399 -1.68 16.65 20.01
CA ARG A 399 -1.56 18.05 19.63
C ARG A 399 -1.88 18.31 18.15
N GLY A 400 -1.77 17.26 17.29
CA GLY A 400 -2.03 17.37 15.85
C GLY A 400 -0.76 17.37 15.00
N ALA A 401 -0.70 18.27 14.03
CA ALA A 401 0.43 18.37 13.11
C ALA A 401 0.93 19.82 12.99
N ARG A 402 2.21 19.98 12.77
CA ARG A 402 2.85 21.24 12.41
C ARG A 402 3.53 21.09 11.05
N THR A 403 3.44 22.14 10.26
CA THR A 403 4.18 22.22 9.00
C THR A 403 5.03 23.46 9.00
N TYR A 404 6.27 23.30 8.56
CA TYR A 404 7.26 24.38 8.52
C TYR A 404 7.74 24.59 7.09
N PHE A 405 8.02 25.84 6.74
CA PHE A 405 8.93 26.15 5.63
C PHE A 405 10.34 25.82 6.09
N PHE A 406 10.98 24.94 5.37
CA PHE A 406 12.27 24.35 5.70
C PHE A 406 13.25 24.57 4.55
N ALA A 407 14.36 25.25 4.83
CA ALA A 407 15.46 25.40 3.89
C ALA A 407 16.49 24.28 4.15
N PRO A 408 16.67 23.30 3.25
CA PRO A 408 17.57 22.16 3.47
C PRO A 408 19.03 22.52 3.73
N ALA A 409 19.48 23.65 3.18
CA ALA A 409 20.83 24.18 3.39
C ALA A 409 21.02 24.91 4.75
N SER A 410 19.92 25.32 5.38
CA SER A 410 19.91 26.05 6.67
C SER A 410 18.87 25.47 7.61
N PRO A 411 19.05 24.22 8.06
CA PRO A 411 18.04 23.46 8.79
C PRO A 411 17.63 24.10 10.13
N ASP A 412 18.45 24.93 10.72
CA ASP A 412 18.15 25.63 11.97
C ASP A 412 17.20 26.83 11.78
N GLN A 413 16.92 27.25 10.54
CA GLN A 413 16.06 28.37 10.21
C GLN A 413 14.66 27.94 9.76
N MET A 414 14.04 26.99 10.49
CA MET A 414 12.67 26.56 10.21
C MET A 414 11.68 27.65 10.60
N ARG A 415 10.72 27.93 9.71
CA ARG A 415 9.63 28.87 9.97
C ARG A 415 8.30 28.15 9.96
N LEU A 416 7.57 28.19 11.08
CA LEU A 416 6.25 27.58 11.18
C LEU A 416 5.32 28.19 10.10
N ALA A 417 4.73 27.34 9.30
CA ALA A 417 3.75 27.69 8.28
C ALA A 417 2.32 27.62 8.86
N TRP A 418 1.95 26.47 9.43
CA TRP A 418 0.65 26.28 10.12
C TRP A 418 0.70 25.13 11.11
N THR A 419 -0.28 25.13 12.02
CA THR A 419 -0.55 24.05 12.96
C THR A 419 -1.99 23.60 12.80
N LEU A 420 -2.22 22.28 12.75
CA LEU A 420 -3.56 21.69 12.68
C LEU A 420 -3.79 20.88 13.96
N ALA A 421 -4.91 21.13 14.63
CA ALA A 421 -5.37 20.25 15.70
C ALA A 421 -5.82 18.88 15.15
N PRO A 422 -5.83 17.79 15.96
CA PRO A 422 -6.09 16.44 15.46
C PRO A 422 -7.46 16.27 14.77
N GLN A 423 -8.43 17.10 15.11
CA GLN A 423 -9.81 17.05 14.57
C GLN A 423 -10.18 18.25 13.72
N ASP A 424 -9.24 19.17 13.52
CA ASP A 424 -9.47 20.36 12.71
C ASP A 424 -9.48 19.99 11.23
N ARG A 425 -10.63 20.21 10.60
CA ARG A 425 -10.83 20.01 9.16
C ARG A 425 -11.16 21.29 8.43
N TYR A 426 -11.43 22.38 9.17
CA TYR A 426 -11.82 23.67 8.59
C TYR A 426 -10.61 24.51 8.22
N ASP A 427 -9.56 24.48 9.05
CA ASP A 427 -8.33 25.25 8.82
C ASP A 427 -7.25 24.43 8.10
N ASP A 428 -7.59 23.21 7.62
CA ASP A 428 -6.68 22.39 6.83
C ASP A 428 -6.48 23.01 5.43
N PRO A 429 -5.28 23.54 5.10
CA PRO A 429 -5.01 24.11 3.79
C PRO A 429 -4.96 23.05 2.68
N GLY A 430 -5.14 21.78 3.03
CA GLY A 430 -5.01 20.65 2.12
C GLY A 430 -3.55 20.22 1.93
N ALA A 431 -3.38 19.25 1.04
CA ALA A 431 -2.04 18.80 0.66
C ALA A 431 -1.43 19.78 -0.34
N ALA A 432 -0.23 20.27 -0.05
CA ALA A 432 0.52 21.03 -1.03
C ALA A 432 0.76 20.17 -2.28
N LEU A 433 0.64 20.76 -3.46
CA LEU A 433 0.97 20.07 -4.71
C LEU A 433 2.47 19.82 -4.75
N ALA A 434 2.87 18.55 -4.59
CA ALA A 434 4.28 18.16 -4.63
C ALA A 434 4.83 18.32 -6.03
N ALA A 435 5.99 18.92 -6.16
CA ALA A 435 6.73 18.95 -7.42
C ALA A 435 7.31 17.57 -7.78
N PHE A 436 7.51 16.71 -6.78
CA PHE A 436 7.95 15.32 -6.91
C PHE A 436 6.85 14.43 -6.32
N GLY A 437 6.46 13.41 -7.07
CA GLY A 437 5.34 12.53 -6.73
C GLY A 437 5.45 11.85 -5.37
N PRO A 438 4.46 11.07 -4.96
CA PRO A 438 4.13 10.69 -3.58
C PRO A 438 5.09 9.69 -2.92
N ALA A 439 6.37 9.76 -3.19
CA ALA A 439 7.36 8.86 -2.55
C ALA A 439 7.46 9.04 -1.03
N VAL A 440 6.81 10.03 -0.43
CA VAL A 440 6.95 10.37 1.01
C VAL A 440 5.64 10.31 1.79
N ALA A 441 4.48 10.15 1.16
CA ALA A 441 3.18 10.32 1.84
C ALA A 441 2.52 9.03 2.36
N GLN A 442 3.11 7.85 2.24
CA GLN A 442 2.43 6.58 2.58
C GLN A 442 2.54 6.11 4.04
N HIS A 443 3.29 6.78 4.90
CA HIS A 443 3.37 6.37 6.31
C HIS A 443 2.38 7.04 7.27
N ALA A 444 1.52 7.93 6.80
CA ALA A 444 0.60 8.67 7.67
C ALA A 444 -0.84 8.13 7.73
N ALA A 445 -1.15 7.02 7.04
CA ALA A 445 -2.52 6.53 6.91
C ALA A 445 -2.81 5.15 7.55
N SER A 446 -1.99 4.71 8.50
CA SER A 446 -2.30 3.54 9.33
C SER A 446 -2.05 3.84 10.80
N GLY A 447 -3.01 4.53 11.40
CA GLY A 447 -3.12 4.78 12.83
C GLY A 447 -4.56 4.61 13.28
#